data_ef71f870c0cfe01f754726409347dd1c
#
_entry.id   ef71f870c0cfe01f754726409347dd1c
#
_cell.length_a   1.000
_cell.length_b   1.000
_cell.length_c   1.000
_cell.angle_alpha   90.00
_cell.angle_beta   90.00
_cell.angle_gamma   90.00
#
_symmetry.space_group_name_H-M   'P 1'
#
loop_
_entity.id
_entity.type
_entity.pdbx_description
1 polymer ?
#
loop_
_entity_poly.entity_id
_entity_poly.type
_entity_poly.pdbx_seq_one_letter_code
_entity_poly.pdbx_strand_id
1 'polypeptide(L)'
;ILFIILNYLHIASKKLESLSEINFLAEKNESLKKEITTYLLEGDDKEVINEKIKTNYDKIIREINENSNIQIIIKNKNDEKVSNLLDELLKDHKEQSNLRKIESLEQKLINNLDENSYSELIKLKSQLNRE
;
A
#
# COMPACT_ATOMS: atom_id res chain seq x y z
N ILE A 1 4.95 -3.89 2.84
CA ILE A 1 4.74 -3.34 1.48
C ILE A 1 5.86 -2.38 1.10
N LEU A 2 6.11 -1.35 1.90
CA LEU A 2 7.16 -0.37 1.59
C LEU A 2 8.55 -0.98 1.49
N PHE A 3 8.88 -1.94 2.35
CA PHE A 3 10.17 -2.63 2.27
C PHE A 3 10.36 -3.29 0.91
N ILE A 4 9.35 -3.97 0.41
CA ILE A 4 9.37 -4.62 -0.90
C ILE A 4 9.51 -3.59 -2.02
N ILE A 5 8.73 -2.51 -1.97
CA ILE A 5 8.80 -1.44 -2.97
C ILE A 5 10.20 -0.84 -3.04
N LEU A 6 10.80 -0.53 -1.88
CA LEU A 6 12.12 0.11 -1.80
C LEU A 6 13.24 -0.80 -2.30
N ASN A 7 13.17 -2.08 -2.03
CA ASN A 7 14.25 -3.03 -2.35
C ASN A 7 14.02 -3.78 -3.66
N TYR A 8 12.81 -3.78 -4.20
CA TYR A 8 12.42 -4.47 -5.42
C TYR A 8 11.64 -3.54 -6.35
N LEU A 9 12.26 -2.42 -6.72
CA LEU A 9 11.62 -1.41 -7.58
C LEU A 9 11.16 -1.97 -8.93
N HIS A 10 11.87 -2.94 -9.49
CA HIS A 10 11.49 -3.60 -10.72
C HIS A 10 10.17 -4.39 -10.60
N ILE A 11 9.90 -4.95 -9.42
CA ILE A 11 8.63 -5.62 -9.14
C ILE A 11 7.54 -4.57 -8.93
N ALA A 12 7.83 -3.52 -8.17
CA ALA A 12 6.88 -2.44 -7.91
C ALA A 12 6.42 -1.76 -9.22
N SER A 13 7.31 -1.62 -10.20
CA SER A 13 6.97 -1.02 -11.49
C SER A 13 5.89 -1.78 -12.25
N LYS A 14 5.75 -3.08 -12.00
CA LYS A 14 4.72 -3.93 -12.59
C LYS A 14 3.40 -3.88 -11.83
N LYS A 15 3.38 -3.30 -10.64
CA LYS A 15 2.24 -3.26 -9.72
C LYS A 15 1.75 -1.83 -9.45
N LEU A 16 2.05 -0.88 -10.33
CA LEU A 16 1.74 0.54 -10.12
C LEU A 16 0.25 0.80 -9.92
N GLU A 17 -0.61 0.13 -10.68
CA GLU A 17 -2.06 0.27 -10.55
C GLU A 17 -2.53 -0.16 -9.16
N SER A 18 -2.10 -1.34 -8.71
CA SER A 18 -2.46 -1.84 -7.39
C SER A 18 -1.91 -0.97 -6.26
N LEU A 19 -0.71 -0.44 -6.43
CA LEU A 19 -0.10 0.48 -5.46
C LEU A 19 -0.86 1.80 -5.36
N SER A 20 -1.39 2.29 -6.47
CA SER A 20 -2.19 3.53 -6.48
C SER A 20 -3.55 3.37 -5.80
N GLU A 21 -4.08 2.15 -5.72
CA GLU A 21 -5.37 1.85 -5.10
C GLU A 21 -5.31 1.79 -3.57
N ILE A 22 -4.13 1.62 -2.98
CA ILE A 22 -3.97 1.55 -1.53
C ILE A 22 -3.55 2.91 -0.95
N ASN A 23 -3.88 3.13 0.32
CA ASN A 23 -3.46 4.33 1.06
C ASN A 23 -2.93 3.90 2.43
N PHE A 24 -1.75 4.40 2.79
CA PHE A 24 -1.19 4.17 4.11
C PHE A 24 -1.75 5.18 5.10
N LEU A 25 -1.96 4.74 6.36
CA LEU A 25 -2.44 5.61 7.42
C LEU A 25 -1.40 6.65 7.83
N ALA A 26 -0.13 6.26 7.88
CA ALA A 26 0.94 7.19 8.18
C ALA A 26 1.19 8.10 6.99
N GLU A 27 1.06 9.41 7.20
CA GLU A 27 1.17 10.42 6.16
C GLU A 27 2.52 10.38 5.44
N LYS A 28 3.60 10.19 6.20
CA LYS A 28 4.95 10.10 5.62
C LYS A 28 5.12 8.86 4.73
N ASN A 29 4.56 7.73 5.15
CA ASN A 29 4.59 6.49 4.36
C ASN A 29 3.80 6.65 3.07
N GLU A 30 2.65 7.30 3.14
CA GLU A 30 1.81 7.57 1.97
C GLU A 30 2.52 8.51 0.98
N SER A 31 3.17 9.56 1.47
CA SER A 31 3.96 10.48 0.65
C SER A 31 5.11 9.76 -0.06
N LEU A 32 5.83 8.90 0.65
CA LEU A 32 6.92 8.10 0.08
C LEU A 32 6.42 7.18 -1.03
N LYS A 33 5.32 6.48 -0.79
CA LYS A 33 4.71 5.61 -1.81
C LYS A 33 4.33 6.41 -3.07
N LYS A 34 3.68 7.56 -2.90
CA LYS A 34 3.27 8.41 -4.01
C LYS A 34 4.46 8.91 -4.84
N GLU A 35 5.54 9.31 -4.19
CA GLU A 35 6.74 9.74 -4.90
C GLU A 35 7.38 8.60 -5.68
N ILE A 36 7.52 7.42 -5.07
CA ILE A 36 8.09 6.25 -5.75
C ILE A 36 7.25 5.88 -6.97
N THR A 37 5.93 5.81 -6.82
CA THR A 37 5.04 5.47 -7.94
C THR A 37 5.11 6.49 -9.06
N THR A 38 5.21 7.77 -8.73
CA THR A 38 5.37 8.84 -9.71
C THR A 38 6.67 8.69 -10.50
N TYR A 39 7.79 8.45 -9.83
CA TYR A 39 9.08 8.25 -10.49
C TYR A 39 9.10 7.00 -11.37
N LEU A 40 8.46 5.92 -10.93
CA LEU A 40 8.34 4.70 -11.71
C LEU A 40 7.49 4.91 -12.96
N LEU A 41 6.41 5.69 -12.86
CA LEU A 41 5.57 6.05 -14.01
C LEU A 41 6.33 6.92 -15.02
N GLU A 42 7.23 7.77 -14.55
CA GLU A 42 8.10 8.59 -15.39
C GLU A 42 9.22 7.78 -16.07
N GLY A 43 9.41 6.53 -15.67
CA GLY A 43 10.43 5.65 -16.24
C GLY A 43 11.84 5.87 -15.67
N ASP A 44 11.96 6.47 -14.49
CA ASP A 44 13.24 6.70 -13.83
C ASP A 44 13.93 5.39 -13.46
N ASP A 45 15.25 5.35 -13.56
CA ASP A 45 16.06 4.22 -13.16
C ASP A 45 16.06 4.07 -11.63
N LYS A 46 16.26 2.83 -11.17
CA LYS A 46 16.33 2.48 -9.74
C LYS A 46 17.30 3.37 -8.97
N GLU A 47 18.49 3.61 -9.52
CA GLU A 47 19.51 4.45 -8.88
C GLU A 47 19.06 5.90 -8.73
N VAL A 48 18.41 6.44 -9.76
CA VAL A 48 17.88 7.81 -9.76
C VAL A 48 16.78 7.95 -8.73
N ILE A 49 15.86 6.97 -8.67
CA ILE A 49 14.77 6.96 -7.68
C ILE A 49 15.34 6.93 -6.27
N ASN A 50 16.28 6.03 -6.00
CA ASN A 50 16.91 5.91 -4.68
C ASN A 50 17.59 7.21 -4.24
N GLU A 51 18.27 7.90 -5.12
CA GLU A 51 18.89 9.20 -4.80
C GLU A 51 17.84 10.26 -4.46
N LYS A 52 16.78 10.35 -5.26
CA LYS A 52 15.71 11.33 -5.05
C LYS A 52 14.98 11.13 -3.72
N ILE A 53 14.62 9.89 -3.40
CA ILE A 53 13.90 9.59 -2.16
C ILE A 53 14.80 9.65 -0.93
N LYS A 54 16.08 9.32 -1.06
CA LYS A 54 17.04 9.35 0.05
C LYS A 54 17.19 10.76 0.65
N THR A 55 17.12 11.78 -0.18
CA THR A 55 17.27 13.16 0.28
C THR A 55 16.17 13.55 1.27
N ASN A 56 14.92 13.18 1.01
CA ASN A 56 13.76 13.60 1.81
C ASN A 56 13.25 12.55 2.80
N TYR A 57 13.58 11.28 2.59
CA TYR A 57 12.99 10.16 3.34
C TYR A 57 14.04 9.22 3.96
N ASP A 58 15.27 9.65 4.12
CA ASP A 58 16.36 8.81 4.64
C ASP A 58 16.02 8.16 6.00
N LYS A 59 15.47 8.93 6.92
CA LYS A 59 15.10 8.43 8.25
C LYS A 59 14.03 7.35 8.17
N ILE A 60 12.99 7.57 7.36
CA ILE A 60 11.90 6.62 7.19
C ILE A 60 12.41 5.34 6.51
N ILE A 61 13.24 5.48 5.49
CA ILE A 61 13.82 4.35 4.78
C ILE A 61 14.66 3.49 5.72
N ARG A 62 15.45 4.10 6.57
CA ARG A 62 16.24 3.38 7.59
C ARG A 62 15.33 2.63 8.56
N GLU A 63 14.28 3.27 9.08
CA GLU A 63 13.32 2.64 9.98
C GLU A 63 12.64 1.44 9.34
N ILE A 64 12.23 1.56 8.06
CA ILE A 64 11.61 0.47 7.31
C ILE A 64 12.58 -0.71 7.17
N ASN A 65 13.82 -0.44 6.79
CA ASN A 65 14.81 -1.49 6.56
C ASN A 65 15.25 -2.17 7.86
N GLU A 66 15.36 -1.43 8.95
CA GLU A 66 15.82 -1.96 10.24
C GLU A 66 14.74 -2.74 10.98
N ASN A 67 13.49 -2.30 10.89
CA ASN A 67 12.39 -2.85 11.68
C ASN A 67 11.47 -3.80 10.92
N SER A 68 11.77 -4.11 9.66
CA SER A 68 10.90 -4.95 8.85
C SER A 68 11.18 -6.44 9.04
N ASN A 69 10.18 -7.18 9.49
CA ASN A 69 10.23 -8.63 9.56
C ASN A 69 10.17 -9.29 8.18
N ILE A 70 9.73 -8.56 7.17
CA ILE A 70 9.64 -9.05 5.80
C ILE A 70 11.02 -9.43 5.25
N GLN A 71 12.07 -8.76 5.68
CA GLN A 71 13.44 -9.06 5.32
C GLN A 71 13.79 -10.54 5.56
N ILE A 72 13.32 -11.10 6.66
CA ILE A 72 13.54 -12.52 7.01
C ILE A 72 12.72 -13.42 6.08
N ILE A 73 11.47 -13.03 5.80
CA ILE A 73 10.54 -13.82 4.99
C ILE A 73 11.01 -13.93 3.54
N ILE A 74 11.53 -12.85 2.96
CA ILE A 74 11.92 -12.82 1.54
C ILE A 74 13.37 -13.21 1.28
N LYS A 75 14.16 -13.45 2.34
CA LYS A 75 15.53 -13.91 2.21
C LYS A 75 15.56 -15.24 1.43
N ASN A 76 16.38 -15.29 0.39
CA ASN A 76 16.51 -16.46 -0.51
C ASN A 76 15.28 -16.74 -1.40
N LYS A 77 14.32 -15.81 -1.51
CA LYS A 77 13.21 -15.94 -2.45
C LYS A 77 13.54 -15.28 -3.79
N ASN A 78 13.08 -15.89 -4.87
CA ASN A 78 13.21 -15.32 -6.22
C ASN A 78 12.18 -14.18 -6.45
N ASP A 79 12.32 -13.47 -7.57
CA ASP A 79 11.44 -12.35 -7.91
C ASP A 79 9.97 -12.76 -8.02
N GLU A 80 9.67 -13.96 -8.54
CA GLU A 80 8.31 -14.46 -8.66
C GLU A 80 7.64 -14.60 -7.29
N LYS A 81 8.34 -15.19 -6.32
CA LYS A 81 7.84 -15.36 -4.96
C LYS A 81 7.66 -14.04 -4.25
N VAL A 82 8.58 -13.10 -4.44
CA VAL A 82 8.47 -11.75 -3.88
C VAL A 82 7.29 -11.00 -4.50
N SER A 83 7.10 -11.13 -5.82
CA SER A 83 5.95 -10.53 -6.52
C SER A 83 4.62 -11.08 -5.99
N ASN A 84 4.53 -12.40 -5.78
CA ASN A 84 3.33 -13.02 -5.23
C ASN A 84 3.07 -12.58 -3.79
N LEU A 85 4.11 -12.45 -2.96
CA LEU A 85 3.99 -11.94 -1.61
C LEU A 85 3.48 -10.50 -1.61
N LEU A 86 3.99 -9.66 -2.52
CA LEU A 86 3.51 -8.29 -2.65
C LEU A 86 2.03 -8.25 -3.03
N ASP A 87 1.58 -9.09 -3.96
CA ASP A 87 0.16 -9.18 -4.33
C ASP A 87 -0.71 -9.54 -3.14
N GLU A 88 -0.29 -10.50 -2.32
CA GLU A 88 -1.02 -10.89 -1.10
C GLU A 88 -1.10 -9.75 -0.10
N LEU A 89 0.02 -9.05 0.14
CA LEU A 89 0.06 -7.93 1.05
C LEU A 89 -0.80 -6.76 0.59
N LEU A 90 -0.81 -6.47 -0.71
CA LEU A 90 -1.65 -5.43 -1.29
C LEU A 90 -3.14 -5.77 -1.15
N LYS A 91 -3.50 -7.03 -1.38
CA LYS A 91 -4.87 -7.50 -1.22
C LYS A 91 -5.33 -7.37 0.24
N ASP A 92 -4.51 -7.84 1.18
CA ASP A 92 -4.82 -7.75 2.61
C ASP A 92 -4.98 -6.30 3.06
N HIS A 93 -4.10 -5.43 2.61
CA HIS A 93 -4.17 -4.01 2.94
C HIS A 93 -5.46 -3.36 2.43
N LYS A 94 -5.86 -3.69 1.21
CA LYS A 94 -7.10 -3.20 0.61
C LYS A 94 -8.33 -3.68 1.40
N GLU A 95 -8.36 -4.95 1.77
CA GLU A 95 -9.45 -5.52 2.59
C GLU A 95 -9.56 -4.84 3.95
N GLN A 96 -8.44 -4.63 4.65
CA GLN A 96 -8.43 -3.93 5.93
C GLN A 96 -8.88 -2.48 5.80
N SER A 97 -8.49 -1.79 4.73
CA SER A 97 -8.93 -0.42 4.45
C SER A 97 -10.44 -0.37 4.23
N ASN A 98 -11.01 -1.33 3.50
CA ASN A 98 -12.47 -1.43 3.28
C ASN A 98 -13.21 -1.71 4.58
N LEU A 99 -12.69 -2.59 5.45
CA LEU A 99 -13.27 -2.86 6.77
C LEU A 99 -13.33 -1.60 7.63
N ARG A 100 -12.27 -0.80 7.64
CA ARG A 100 -12.25 0.48 8.37
C ARG A 100 -13.30 1.45 7.85
N LYS A 101 -13.49 1.52 6.53
CA LYS A 101 -14.54 2.34 5.92
C LYS A 101 -15.93 1.88 6.33
N ILE A 102 -16.17 0.57 6.35
CA ILE A 102 -17.44 -0.03 6.80
C ILE A 102 -17.70 0.35 8.26
N GLU A 103 -16.74 0.17 9.15
CA GLU A 103 -16.87 0.53 10.56
C GLU A 103 -17.18 2.01 10.75
N SER A 104 -16.51 2.87 10.01
CA SER A 104 -16.75 4.32 10.05
C SER A 104 -18.16 4.67 9.60
N LEU A 105 -18.67 4.03 8.55
CA LEU A 105 -20.04 4.23 8.06
C LEU A 105 -21.07 3.68 9.03
N GLU A 106 -20.81 2.55 9.66
CA GLU A 106 -21.69 2.00 10.70
C GLU A 106 -21.83 2.95 11.89
N GLN A 107 -20.72 3.55 12.33
CA GLN A 107 -20.75 4.56 13.39
C GLN A 107 -21.54 5.80 12.99
N LYS A 108 -21.40 6.27 11.75
CA LYS A 108 -22.18 7.40 11.24
C LYS A 108 -23.67 7.09 11.20
N LEU A 109 -24.05 5.85 10.84
CA LEU A 109 -25.45 5.41 10.84
C LEU A 109 -26.05 5.37 12.26
N ILE A 110 -25.25 5.01 13.25
CA ILE A 110 -25.68 5.02 14.64
C ILE A 110 -25.95 6.44 15.12
N ASN A 111 -25.12 7.40 14.70
CA ASN A 111 -25.20 8.80 15.11
C ASN A 111 -26.19 9.63 14.26
N ASN A 112 -26.25 9.37 12.95
CA ASN A 112 -27.11 10.05 11.99
C ASN A 112 -27.60 9.04 10.94
N LEU A 113 -28.89 8.72 10.96
CA LEU A 113 -29.52 7.89 9.95
C LEU A 113 -29.57 8.66 8.62
N ASP A 114 -28.60 8.41 7.78
CA ASP A 114 -28.46 9.01 6.45
C ASP A 114 -28.52 7.92 5.38
N GLU A 115 -29.42 8.08 4.41
CA GLU A 115 -29.60 7.12 3.32
C GLU A 115 -28.32 6.94 2.46
N ASN A 116 -27.57 8.02 2.24
CA ASN A 116 -26.32 7.96 1.48
C ASN A 116 -25.27 7.11 2.18
N SER A 117 -25.11 7.28 3.48
CA SER A 117 -24.20 6.47 4.29
C SER A 117 -24.60 5.00 4.27
N TYR A 118 -25.90 4.72 4.35
CA TYR A 118 -26.42 3.36 4.29
C TYR A 118 -26.14 2.71 2.93
N SER A 119 -26.36 3.41 1.84
CA SER A 119 -26.06 2.93 0.49
C SER A 119 -24.59 2.62 0.28
N GLU A 120 -23.69 3.47 0.77
CA GLU A 120 -22.25 3.25 0.71
C GLU A 120 -21.84 2.02 1.51
N LEU A 121 -22.41 1.83 2.71
CA LEU A 121 -22.16 0.67 3.55
C LEU A 121 -22.54 -0.63 2.83
N ILE A 122 -23.70 -0.68 2.21
CA ILE A 122 -24.16 -1.86 1.45
C ILE A 122 -23.19 -2.17 0.29
N LYS A 123 -22.74 -1.16 -0.44
CA LYS A 123 -21.78 -1.33 -1.52
C LYS A 123 -20.46 -1.92 -1.04
N LEU A 124 -19.93 -1.42 0.06
CA LEU A 124 -18.66 -1.90 0.63
C LEU A 124 -18.77 -3.34 1.10
N LYS A 125 -19.87 -3.69 1.79
CA LYS A 125 -20.13 -5.06 2.23
C LYS A 125 -20.29 -6.01 1.05
N SER A 126 -20.95 -5.58 -0.01
CA SER A 126 -21.12 -6.36 -1.24
C SER A 126 -19.78 -6.65 -1.90
N GLN A 127 -18.86 -5.68 -1.93
CA GLN A 127 -17.51 -5.85 -2.47
C GLN A 127 -16.70 -6.88 -1.67
N LEU A 128 -16.79 -6.86 -0.34
CA LEU A 128 -16.11 -7.83 0.51
C LEU A 128 -16.63 -9.26 0.31
N ASN A 129 -17.93 -9.41 0.10
CA ASN A 129 -18.56 -10.72 -0.07
C ASN A 129 -18.30 -11.34 -1.45
N ARG A 130 -17.79 -10.60 -2.41
CA ARG A 130 -17.43 -11.10 -3.75
C ARG A 130 -16.06 -11.73 -3.82
N GLU A 131 -15.26 -11.54 -2.83
CA GLU A 131 -13.95 -12.14 -2.69
C GLU A 131 -14.01 -13.39 -1.79
#